data_9def11cf34511258ffbb9c9575dc0be6
#
_entry.id   9def11cf34511258ffbb9c9575dc0be6
#
_cell.length_a   1.000
_cell.length_b   1.000
_cell.length_c   1.000
_cell.angle_alpha   90.00
_cell.angle_beta   90.00
_cell.angle_gamma   90.00
#
_symmetry.space_group_name_H-M   'P 1'
#
loop_
_entity.id
_entity.type
_entity.pdbx_description
1 polymer ?
#
loop_
_entity_poly.entity_id
_entity_poly.type
_entity_poly.pdbx_seq_one_letter_code
_entity_poly.pdbx_strand_id
1 'polypeptide(L)'
;LEELSLIKADAENLVLAVDPGVIASPKAFRRYVSARAFSAKDTTFHMFTKWLIAQNKRIFTLKSWEGMAKTCASEVKELAALNENAVLGWRFWAAFLGIGYLSGKMIIPNMKLRLEDILSTTYTERFKYNDTMLAQNFMLCLSTKLPEVEFGSHLPLALSAGLRTLHEIGLIKLETWSDSTPVMLYYVDGEPINGFTHISVKEEINT
;
A
#
# COMPACT_ATOMS: atom_id res chain seq x y z
N LEU A 1 21.00 5.52 -3.51
CA LEU A 1 21.17 5.12 -2.09
C LEU A 1 21.25 6.35 -1.18
N GLU A 2 21.87 7.44 -1.62
CA GLU A 2 21.88 8.74 -0.91
C GLU A 2 20.46 9.31 -0.77
N GLU A 3 19.65 9.28 -1.83
CA GLU A 3 18.25 9.74 -1.81
C GLU A 3 17.39 9.00 -0.75
N LEU A 4 17.74 7.75 -0.47
CA LEU A 4 17.11 6.98 0.60
C LEU A 4 17.80 7.18 1.96
N SER A 5 18.82 8.04 2.03
CA SER A 5 19.65 8.27 3.22
C SER A 5 20.21 6.97 3.83
N LEU A 6 20.53 5.99 2.98
CA LEU A 6 21.11 4.71 3.39
C LEU A 6 22.61 4.80 3.60
N ILE A 7 23.27 5.68 2.84
CA ILE A 7 24.71 5.93 2.91
C ILE A 7 24.98 7.41 3.09
N LYS A 8 26.12 7.71 3.68
CA LYS A 8 26.67 9.07 3.76
C LYS A 8 28.15 9.04 3.42
N ALA A 9 28.66 10.17 2.93
CA ALA A 9 30.08 10.37 2.77
C ALA A 9 30.75 10.58 4.16
N ASP A 10 31.86 9.91 4.39
CA ASP A 10 32.73 10.08 5.55
C ASP A 10 34.18 10.15 5.05
N ALA A 11 34.70 11.37 4.92
CA ALA A 11 35.95 11.69 4.26
C ALA A 11 35.98 11.10 2.82
N GLU A 12 36.83 10.13 2.54
CA GLU A 12 36.98 9.47 1.22
C GLU A 12 36.12 8.19 1.08
N ASN A 13 35.36 7.82 2.14
CA ASN A 13 34.60 6.57 2.16
C ASN A 13 33.10 6.83 2.15
N LEU A 14 32.35 5.85 1.62
CA LEU A 14 30.91 5.76 1.80
C LEU A 14 30.61 4.81 2.96
N VAL A 15 29.91 5.30 3.95
CA VAL A 15 29.52 4.50 5.12
C VAL A 15 28.00 4.36 5.21
N LEU A 16 27.56 3.28 5.81
CA LEU A 16 26.14 3.06 6.08
C LEU A 16 25.65 4.14 7.06
N ALA A 17 24.59 4.84 6.68
CA ALA A 17 24.00 5.93 7.46
C ALA A 17 22.77 5.50 8.28
N VAL A 18 22.42 4.21 8.24
CA VAL A 18 21.28 3.61 8.94
C VAL A 18 21.74 2.45 9.81
N ASP A 19 20.89 2.03 10.74
CA ASP A 19 21.11 0.82 11.51
C ASP A 19 21.26 -0.39 10.56
N PRO A 20 22.24 -1.26 10.71
CA PRO A 20 22.43 -2.45 9.89
C PRO A 20 21.18 -3.36 9.81
N GLY A 21 20.33 -3.36 10.85
CA GLY A 21 19.06 -4.07 10.87
C GLY A 21 18.10 -3.64 9.75
N VAL A 22 18.22 -2.41 9.24
CA VAL A 22 17.41 -1.91 8.12
C VAL A 22 17.64 -2.72 6.84
N ILE A 23 18.85 -3.18 6.62
CA ILE A 23 19.24 -3.95 5.42
C ILE A 23 19.39 -5.45 5.71
N ALA A 24 19.10 -5.89 6.93
CA ALA A 24 19.23 -7.29 7.35
C ALA A 24 18.22 -8.23 6.69
N SER A 25 17.08 -7.69 6.22
CA SER A 25 16.08 -8.48 5.51
C SER A 25 15.31 -7.63 4.49
N PRO A 26 14.74 -8.24 3.44
CA PRO A 26 13.87 -7.54 2.49
C PRO A 26 12.67 -6.87 3.18
N LYS A 27 12.11 -7.46 4.23
CA LYS A 27 10.99 -6.93 5.02
C LYS A 27 11.41 -5.66 5.77
N ALA A 28 12.57 -5.67 6.47
CA ALA A 28 13.10 -4.50 7.16
C ALA A 28 13.41 -3.35 6.19
N PHE A 29 14.08 -3.67 5.08
CA PHE A 29 14.39 -2.71 4.04
C PHE A 29 13.13 -2.09 3.41
N ARG A 30 12.14 -2.91 3.07
CA ARG A 30 10.86 -2.43 2.51
C ARG A 30 10.15 -1.47 3.45
N ARG A 31 10.08 -1.77 4.75
CA ARG A 31 9.49 -0.89 5.76
C ARG A 31 10.19 0.46 5.84
N TYR A 32 11.52 0.44 5.83
CA TYR A 32 12.33 1.64 5.85
C TYR A 32 12.08 2.52 4.61
N VAL A 33 12.13 1.92 3.41
CA VAL A 33 11.88 2.65 2.15
C VAL A 33 10.44 3.16 2.09
N SER A 34 9.48 2.35 2.52
CA SER A 34 8.06 2.72 2.57
C SER A 34 7.80 3.96 3.41
N ALA A 35 8.41 4.03 4.61
CA ALA A 35 8.27 5.18 5.49
C ALA A 35 8.78 6.48 4.82
N ARG A 36 9.83 6.40 4.01
CA ARG A 36 10.38 7.55 3.29
C ARG A 36 9.58 7.89 2.03
N ALA A 37 9.27 6.89 1.21
CA ALA A 37 8.56 7.08 -0.05
C ALA A 37 7.18 7.73 0.13
N PHE A 38 6.53 7.48 1.25
CA PHE A 38 5.19 7.98 1.55
C PHE A 38 5.14 9.12 2.57
N SER A 39 6.28 9.54 3.13
CA SER A 39 6.32 10.70 4.04
C SER A 39 6.21 12.03 3.30
N ALA A 40 6.82 12.14 2.12
CA ALA A 40 6.80 13.34 1.28
C ALA A 40 5.67 13.24 0.24
N LYS A 41 4.56 13.94 0.51
CA LYS A 41 3.32 13.85 -0.28
C LYS A 41 3.40 14.52 -1.66
N ASP A 42 4.38 15.37 -1.89
CA ASP A 42 4.63 16.13 -3.11
C ASP A 42 5.60 15.46 -4.08
N THR A 43 6.09 14.27 -3.75
CA THR A 43 6.95 13.51 -4.66
C THR A 43 6.18 12.89 -5.82
N THR A 44 6.80 12.84 -7.00
CA THR A 44 6.24 12.15 -8.18
C THR A 44 5.83 10.72 -7.86
N PHE A 45 6.63 10.01 -7.04
CA PHE A 45 6.34 8.64 -6.63
C PHE A 45 5.03 8.56 -5.84
N HIS A 46 4.86 9.42 -4.81
CA HIS A 46 3.66 9.42 -3.97
C HIS A 46 2.42 9.82 -4.78
N MET A 47 2.50 10.92 -5.51
CA MET A 47 1.36 11.44 -6.30
C MET A 47 0.90 10.46 -7.37
N PHE A 48 1.83 9.83 -8.10
CA PHE A 48 1.49 8.83 -9.10
C PHE A 48 0.89 7.56 -8.46
N THR A 49 1.45 7.11 -7.32
CA THR A 49 0.89 5.97 -6.57
C THR A 49 -0.55 6.24 -6.12
N LYS A 50 -0.79 7.42 -5.56
CA LYS A 50 -2.12 7.86 -5.13
C LYS A 50 -3.11 7.90 -6.28
N TRP A 51 -2.72 8.52 -7.40
CA TRP A 51 -3.52 8.55 -8.62
C TRP A 51 -3.84 7.14 -9.11
N LEU A 52 -2.86 6.24 -9.16
CA LEU A 52 -3.04 4.88 -9.64
C LEU A 52 -4.00 4.07 -8.76
N ILE A 53 -3.88 4.17 -7.44
CA ILE A 53 -4.79 3.49 -6.51
C ILE A 53 -6.24 3.97 -6.72
N ALA A 54 -6.43 5.26 -6.97
CA ALA A 54 -7.74 5.86 -7.23
C ALA A 54 -8.38 5.39 -8.55
N GLN A 55 -7.60 4.85 -9.51
CA GLN A 55 -8.14 4.36 -10.78
C GLN A 55 -9.04 3.12 -10.61
N ASN A 56 -8.89 2.35 -9.56
CA ASN A 56 -9.70 1.15 -9.35
C ASN A 56 -9.70 0.23 -10.60
N LYS A 57 -10.87 -0.20 -11.09
CA LYS A 57 -11.00 -1.04 -12.30
C LYS A 57 -10.47 -0.37 -13.57
N ARG A 58 -10.43 0.96 -13.64
CA ARG A 58 -9.95 1.69 -14.81
C ARG A 58 -8.49 1.37 -15.13
N ILE A 59 -7.69 0.98 -14.15
CA ILE A 59 -6.29 0.57 -14.36
C ILE A 59 -6.16 -0.52 -15.42
N PHE A 60 -7.13 -1.43 -15.53
CA PHE A 60 -7.12 -2.53 -16.51
C PHE A 60 -7.39 -2.08 -17.94
N THR A 61 -7.84 -0.84 -18.14
CA THR A 61 -8.00 -0.22 -19.47
C THR A 61 -6.72 0.47 -19.95
N LEU A 62 -5.78 0.75 -19.04
CA LEU A 62 -4.51 1.41 -19.32
C LEU A 62 -3.47 0.37 -19.76
N LYS A 63 -3.49 0.02 -21.06
CA LYS A 63 -2.79 -1.14 -21.63
C LYS A 63 -1.27 -1.03 -21.73
N SER A 64 -0.68 0.13 -21.41
CA SER A 64 0.77 0.36 -21.50
C SER A 64 1.24 1.34 -20.44
N TRP A 65 2.53 1.29 -20.12
CA TRP A 65 3.17 2.23 -19.21
C TRP A 65 3.14 3.66 -19.74
N GLU A 66 3.33 3.81 -21.07
CA GLU A 66 3.19 5.10 -21.76
C GLU A 66 1.76 5.64 -21.65
N GLY A 67 0.75 4.78 -21.84
CA GLY A 67 -0.66 5.16 -21.68
C GLY A 67 -0.98 5.61 -20.26
N MET A 68 -0.46 4.91 -19.25
CA MET A 68 -0.59 5.33 -17.84
C MET A 68 0.05 6.68 -17.60
N ALA A 69 1.28 6.90 -18.09
CA ALA A 69 1.99 8.17 -17.94
C ALA A 69 1.20 9.33 -18.58
N LYS A 70 0.77 9.17 -19.83
CA LYS A 70 -0.02 10.19 -20.55
C LYS A 70 -1.34 10.51 -19.86
N THR A 71 -2.07 9.49 -19.43
CA THR A 71 -3.36 9.67 -18.74
C THR A 71 -3.16 10.40 -17.41
N CYS A 72 -2.20 9.97 -16.60
CA CYS A 72 -1.89 10.63 -15.33
C CYS A 72 -1.45 12.08 -15.55
N ALA A 73 -0.54 12.34 -16.50
CA ALA A 73 -0.06 13.68 -16.82
C ALA A 73 -1.19 14.64 -17.28
N SER A 74 -2.22 14.11 -17.92
CA SER A 74 -3.40 14.89 -18.33
C SER A 74 -4.38 15.17 -17.19
N GLU A 75 -4.42 14.33 -16.16
CA GLU A 75 -5.37 14.43 -15.05
C GLU A 75 -4.78 15.10 -13.80
N VAL A 76 -3.45 15.00 -13.61
CA VAL A 76 -2.73 15.53 -12.44
C VAL A 76 -1.74 16.59 -12.90
N LYS A 77 -2.07 17.86 -12.67
CA LYS A 77 -1.28 19.01 -13.14
C LYS A 77 0.18 18.97 -12.68
N GLU A 78 0.39 18.57 -11.44
CA GLU A 78 1.73 18.46 -10.82
C GLU A 78 2.58 17.37 -11.48
N LEU A 79 1.95 16.43 -12.20
CA LEU A 79 2.59 15.33 -12.93
C LEU A 79 2.59 15.52 -14.46
N ALA A 80 2.38 16.75 -14.96
CA ALA A 80 2.34 17.05 -16.39
C ALA A 80 3.62 16.61 -17.17
N ALA A 81 4.77 16.53 -16.49
CA ALA A 81 6.03 16.05 -17.06
C ALA A 81 6.26 14.54 -16.90
N LEU A 82 5.29 13.79 -16.33
CA LEU A 82 5.41 12.34 -16.16
C LEU A 82 5.54 11.65 -17.52
N ASN A 83 6.50 10.74 -17.63
CA ASN A 83 6.76 10.00 -18.86
C ASN A 83 6.87 8.48 -18.59
N GLU A 84 6.95 7.70 -19.67
CA GLU A 84 7.04 6.24 -19.58
C GLU A 84 8.22 5.76 -18.74
N ASN A 85 9.40 6.39 -18.88
CA ASN A 85 10.60 5.98 -18.13
C ASN A 85 10.41 6.14 -16.61
N ALA A 86 9.76 7.22 -16.19
CA ALA A 86 9.44 7.42 -14.79
C ALA A 86 8.48 6.33 -14.27
N VAL A 87 7.47 5.95 -15.05
CA VAL A 87 6.54 4.87 -14.70
C VAL A 87 7.24 3.50 -14.72
N LEU A 88 8.17 3.27 -15.64
CA LEU A 88 8.99 2.06 -15.68
C LEU A 88 9.90 1.94 -14.45
N GLY A 89 10.47 3.03 -13.96
CA GLY A 89 11.19 3.05 -12.68
C GLY A 89 10.27 2.83 -11.49
N TRP A 90 9.13 3.55 -11.46
CA TRP A 90 8.13 3.45 -10.39
C TRP A 90 7.61 2.03 -10.18
N ARG A 91 7.32 1.27 -11.24
CA ARG A 91 6.68 -0.06 -11.16
C ARG A 91 7.43 -1.07 -10.27
N PHE A 92 8.76 -1.05 -10.30
CA PHE A 92 9.57 -1.95 -9.49
C PHE A 92 9.45 -1.60 -8.00
N TRP A 93 9.51 -0.31 -7.70
CA TRP A 93 9.33 0.16 -6.34
C TRP A 93 7.92 -0.07 -5.83
N ALA A 94 6.90 0.17 -6.66
CA ALA A 94 5.50 -0.07 -6.31
C ALA A 94 5.25 -1.56 -5.98
N ALA A 95 5.78 -2.47 -6.78
CA ALA A 95 5.69 -3.90 -6.52
C ALA A 95 6.45 -4.28 -5.24
N PHE A 96 7.67 -3.79 -5.06
CA PHE A 96 8.47 -4.03 -3.86
C PHE A 96 7.79 -3.50 -2.59
N LEU A 97 7.20 -2.30 -2.65
CA LEU A 97 6.50 -1.66 -1.53
C LEU A 97 5.08 -2.19 -1.30
N GLY A 98 4.62 -3.14 -2.11
CA GLY A 98 3.35 -3.82 -1.92
C GLY A 98 2.11 -3.02 -2.32
N ILE A 99 2.22 -2.13 -3.32
CA ILE A 99 1.08 -1.43 -3.92
C ILE A 99 0.29 -2.37 -4.85
N GLY A 100 0.98 -3.34 -5.45
CA GLY A 100 0.43 -4.36 -6.31
C GLY A 100 1.51 -5.32 -6.77
N TYR A 101 1.19 -6.23 -7.65
CA TYR A 101 2.17 -7.12 -8.28
C TYR A 101 2.19 -6.97 -9.79
N LEU A 102 3.36 -7.19 -10.38
CA LEU A 102 3.54 -7.06 -11.83
C LEU A 102 3.01 -8.30 -12.54
N SER A 103 2.21 -8.09 -13.58
CA SER A 103 1.75 -9.13 -14.50
C SER A 103 1.91 -8.63 -15.94
N GLY A 104 2.93 -9.09 -16.64
CA GLY A 104 3.29 -8.60 -17.96
C GLY A 104 3.55 -7.10 -17.97
N LYS A 105 2.76 -6.35 -18.75
CA LYS A 105 2.84 -4.88 -18.86
C LYS A 105 1.84 -4.14 -17.96
N MET A 106 1.32 -4.79 -16.92
CA MET A 106 0.35 -4.20 -16.01
C MET A 106 0.80 -4.39 -14.56
N ILE A 107 0.27 -3.54 -13.70
CA ILE A 107 0.26 -3.77 -12.26
C ILE A 107 -1.13 -4.21 -11.85
N ILE A 108 -1.22 -5.31 -11.11
CA ILE A 108 -2.45 -5.80 -10.52
C ILE A 108 -2.56 -5.20 -9.13
N PRO A 109 -3.55 -4.32 -8.88
CA PRO A 109 -3.70 -3.63 -7.60
C PRO A 109 -4.00 -4.63 -6.49
N ASN A 110 -3.10 -4.74 -5.51
CA ASN A 110 -3.31 -5.55 -4.31
C ASN A 110 -2.32 -5.12 -3.23
N MET A 111 -2.82 -4.53 -2.17
CA MET A 111 -2.00 -4.00 -1.07
C MET A 111 -1.75 -5.03 0.04
N LYS A 112 -1.87 -6.34 -0.20
CA LYS A 112 -1.64 -7.40 0.79
C LYS A 112 -0.31 -7.20 1.51
N LEU A 113 0.79 -7.09 0.78
CA LEU A 113 2.14 -6.98 1.33
C LEU A 113 2.34 -5.67 2.12
N ARG A 114 1.78 -4.56 1.62
CA ARG A 114 1.79 -3.27 2.31
C ARG A 114 1.04 -3.34 3.64
N LEU A 115 -0.13 -4.00 3.65
CA LEU A 115 -0.92 -4.23 4.86
C LEU A 115 -0.20 -5.14 5.86
N GLU A 116 0.43 -6.23 5.43
CA GLU A 116 1.23 -7.09 6.31
C GLU A 116 2.34 -6.32 7.03
N ASP A 117 3.07 -5.46 6.28
CA ASP A 117 4.13 -4.65 6.88
C ASP A 117 3.59 -3.67 7.93
N ILE A 118 2.43 -3.04 7.67
CA ILE A 118 1.80 -2.12 8.61
C ILE A 118 1.27 -2.87 9.83
N LEU A 119 0.52 -3.94 9.62
CA LEU A 119 -0.13 -4.68 10.69
C LEU A 119 0.89 -5.32 11.64
N SER A 120 1.98 -5.86 11.10
CA SER A 120 3.04 -6.47 11.90
C SER A 120 3.87 -5.46 12.72
N THR A 121 3.78 -4.16 12.45
CA THR A 121 4.51 -3.13 13.22
C THR A 121 3.61 -2.29 14.12
N THR A 122 2.42 -1.96 13.64
CA THR A 122 1.55 -0.96 14.27
C THR A 122 0.51 -1.60 15.19
N TYR A 123 0.17 -2.87 14.93
CA TYR A 123 -0.90 -3.53 15.63
C TYR A 123 -0.62 -3.71 17.12
N THR A 124 0.62 -4.08 17.46
CA THR A 124 1.05 -4.27 18.87
C THR A 124 1.05 -3.00 19.71
N GLU A 125 1.09 -1.82 19.10
CA GLU A 125 1.08 -0.54 19.81
C GLU A 125 -0.32 -0.11 20.25
N ARG A 126 -1.37 -0.53 19.52
CA ARG A 126 -2.76 -0.05 19.71
C ARG A 126 -3.77 -1.15 19.95
N PHE A 127 -3.52 -2.35 19.46
CA PHE A 127 -4.47 -3.46 19.46
C PHE A 127 -3.77 -4.76 19.87
N LYS A 128 -4.51 -5.69 20.45
CA LYS A 128 -4.00 -7.02 20.76
C LYS A 128 -4.33 -7.98 19.62
N TYR A 129 -3.39 -8.85 19.29
CA TYR A 129 -3.65 -9.93 18.33
C TYR A 129 -4.81 -10.81 18.82
N ASN A 130 -5.58 -11.29 17.87
CA ASN A 130 -6.78 -12.10 18.05
C ASN A 130 -7.97 -11.40 18.72
N ASP A 131 -7.83 -10.17 19.20
CA ASP A 131 -8.96 -9.38 19.67
C ASP A 131 -9.77 -8.84 18.48
N THR A 132 -11.08 -8.86 18.59
CA THR A 132 -11.98 -8.29 17.59
C THR A 132 -12.21 -6.80 17.87
N MET A 133 -12.09 -5.97 16.86
CA MET A 133 -12.33 -4.53 16.94
C MET A 133 -13.29 -4.06 15.86
N LEU A 134 -13.89 -2.88 16.08
CA LEU A 134 -14.72 -2.20 15.09
C LEU A 134 -13.88 -1.84 13.85
N ALA A 135 -14.43 -2.11 12.65
CA ALA A 135 -13.82 -1.77 11.38
C ALA A 135 -13.46 -0.28 11.28
N GLN A 136 -14.31 0.60 11.80
CA GLN A 136 -14.05 2.05 11.79
C GLN A 136 -12.79 2.43 12.56
N ASN A 137 -12.55 1.83 13.73
CA ASN A 137 -11.33 2.07 14.52
C ASN A 137 -10.09 1.56 13.80
N PHE A 138 -10.21 0.40 13.16
CA PHE A 138 -9.16 -0.15 12.32
C PHE A 138 -8.84 0.77 11.12
N MET A 139 -9.86 1.26 10.42
CA MET A 139 -9.69 2.18 9.30
C MET A 139 -9.08 3.51 9.71
N LEU A 140 -9.44 4.04 10.87
CA LEU A 140 -8.81 5.24 11.42
C LEU A 140 -7.31 5.02 11.67
N CYS A 141 -6.92 3.86 12.17
CA CYS A 141 -5.51 3.50 12.32
C CYS A 141 -4.79 3.40 10.96
N LEU A 142 -5.39 2.70 9.99
CA LEU A 142 -4.81 2.55 8.65
C LEU A 142 -4.67 3.88 7.91
N SER A 143 -5.62 4.81 8.04
CA SER A 143 -5.58 6.10 7.35
C SER A 143 -4.36 6.94 7.75
N THR A 144 -3.84 6.76 8.96
CA THR A 144 -2.58 7.43 9.39
C THR A 144 -1.32 6.78 8.81
N LYS A 145 -1.41 5.53 8.34
CA LYS A 145 -0.28 4.72 7.86
C LYS A 145 -0.26 4.53 6.34
N LEU A 146 -1.35 4.89 5.67
CA LEU A 146 -1.53 4.78 4.22
C LEU A 146 -1.85 6.16 3.62
N PRO A 147 -0.92 7.13 3.64
CA PRO A 147 -1.16 8.47 3.11
C PRO A 147 -1.38 8.49 1.59
N GLU A 148 -0.97 7.41 0.90
CA GLU A 148 -1.20 7.18 -0.52
C GLU A 148 -2.63 6.73 -0.85
N VAL A 149 -3.46 6.42 0.15
CA VAL A 149 -4.84 5.94 -0.03
C VAL A 149 -5.84 7.03 0.34
N GLU A 150 -6.82 7.28 -0.52
CA GLU A 150 -8.01 8.06 -0.18
C GLU A 150 -9.10 7.15 0.39
N PHE A 151 -9.52 7.44 1.61
CA PHE A 151 -10.56 6.71 2.32
C PHE A 151 -11.91 7.38 2.06
N GLY A 152 -12.71 6.80 1.17
CA GLY A 152 -14.07 7.26 0.83
C GLY A 152 -15.16 6.35 1.41
N SER A 153 -16.37 6.45 0.86
CA SER A 153 -17.50 5.58 1.19
C SER A 153 -17.24 4.11 0.88
N HIS A 154 -16.40 3.84 -0.12
CA HIS A 154 -15.87 2.51 -0.46
C HIS A 154 -14.35 2.59 -0.47
N LEU A 155 -13.71 1.55 0.02
CA LEU A 155 -12.27 1.43 -0.06
C LEU A 155 -11.82 1.20 -1.51
N PRO A 156 -10.64 1.73 -1.93
CA PRO A 156 -10.13 1.47 -3.27
C PRO A 156 -9.90 -0.03 -3.54
N LEU A 157 -9.93 -0.42 -4.82
CA LEU A 157 -9.72 -1.80 -5.25
C LEU A 157 -8.44 -2.42 -4.69
N ALA A 158 -7.32 -1.70 -4.72
CA ALA A 158 -6.03 -2.19 -4.25
C ALA A 158 -6.05 -2.57 -2.76
N LEU A 159 -6.64 -1.71 -1.92
CA LEU A 159 -6.77 -1.95 -0.48
C LEU A 159 -7.78 -3.07 -0.20
N SER A 160 -8.92 -3.06 -0.90
CA SER A 160 -9.95 -4.09 -0.78
C SER A 160 -9.44 -5.48 -1.17
N ALA A 161 -8.69 -5.59 -2.27
CA ALA A 161 -8.06 -6.83 -2.69
C ALA A 161 -7.04 -7.32 -1.65
N GLY A 162 -6.24 -6.41 -1.09
CA GLY A 162 -5.29 -6.75 -0.02
C GLY A 162 -5.98 -7.31 1.23
N LEU A 163 -7.06 -6.65 1.69
CA LEU A 163 -7.85 -7.11 2.85
C LEU A 163 -8.50 -8.47 2.60
N ARG A 164 -9.10 -8.69 1.42
CA ARG A 164 -9.66 -10.00 1.06
C ARG A 164 -8.60 -11.09 1.05
N THR A 165 -7.47 -10.84 0.40
CA THR A 165 -6.36 -11.80 0.37
C THR A 165 -5.88 -12.16 1.77
N LEU A 166 -5.71 -11.18 2.67
CA LEU A 166 -5.33 -11.45 4.06
C LEU A 166 -6.39 -12.25 4.82
N HIS A 167 -7.66 -12.03 4.54
CA HIS A 167 -8.77 -12.80 5.11
C HIS A 167 -8.78 -14.25 4.61
N GLU A 168 -8.62 -14.46 3.30
CA GLU A 168 -8.59 -15.77 2.66
C GLU A 168 -7.45 -16.67 3.18
N ILE A 169 -6.26 -16.07 3.41
CA ILE A 169 -5.12 -16.81 3.98
C ILE A 169 -5.15 -16.89 5.51
N GLY A 170 -6.19 -16.32 6.15
CA GLY A 170 -6.43 -16.45 7.59
C GLY A 170 -5.59 -15.53 8.49
N LEU A 171 -4.82 -14.58 7.94
CA LEU A 171 -4.04 -13.62 8.73
C LEU A 171 -4.89 -12.51 9.36
N ILE A 172 -6.04 -12.23 8.77
CA ILE A 172 -7.09 -11.41 9.38
C ILE A 172 -8.43 -12.12 9.26
N LYS A 173 -9.39 -11.71 10.08
CA LYS A 173 -10.79 -12.15 9.93
C LYS A 173 -11.66 -10.91 9.77
N LEU A 174 -12.37 -10.81 8.66
CA LEU A 174 -13.38 -9.79 8.40
C LEU A 174 -14.75 -10.38 8.73
N GLU A 175 -15.54 -9.67 9.53
CA GLU A 175 -16.88 -10.11 9.99
C GLU A 175 -17.90 -8.99 9.82
N THR A 176 -19.15 -9.36 9.55
CA THR A 176 -20.28 -8.43 9.49
C THR A 176 -21.29 -8.78 10.58
N TRP A 177 -21.42 -7.89 11.55
CA TRP A 177 -22.40 -7.99 12.63
C TRP A 177 -23.50 -6.94 12.40
N SER A 178 -24.69 -7.21 12.88
CA SER A 178 -25.88 -6.39 12.61
C SER A 178 -25.94 -5.07 13.39
N ASP A 179 -25.04 -4.86 14.35
CA ASP A 179 -25.05 -3.75 15.30
C ASP A 179 -24.24 -2.53 14.87
N SER A 180 -23.56 -2.59 13.73
CA SER A 180 -22.62 -1.57 13.30
C SER A 180 -22.69 -1.30 11.79
N THR A 181 -22.37 -0.06 11.40
CA THR A 181 -22.28 0.33 10.00
C THR A 181 -21.04 -0.29 9.34
N PRO A 182 -21.18 -1.03 8.23
CA PRO A 182 -20.04 -1.66 7.59
C PRO A 182 -19.13 -0.66 6.86
N VAL A 183 -17.84 -0.93 6.90
CA VAL A 183 -16.87 -0.37 5.96
C VAL A 183 -17.01 -1.13 4.65
N MET A 184 -17.30 -0.41 3.57
CA MET A 184 -17.55 -1.01 2.27
C MET A 184 -16.25 -1.23 1.50
N LEU A 185 -16.05 -2.45 1.04
CA LEU A 185 -14.97 -2.80 0.12
C LEU A 185 -15.36 -2.42 -1.31
N TYR A 186 -14.35 -2.27 -2.18
CA TYR A 186 -14.60 -2.11 -3.61
C TYR A 186 -15.38 -3.31 -4.14
N TYR A 187 -16.51 -3.04 -4.79
CA TYR A 187 -17.34 -4.12 -5.32
C TYR A 187 -16.65 -4.83 -6.50
N VAL A 188 -16.54 -6.13 -6.37
CA VAL A 188 -16.09 -7.04 -7.43
C VAL A 188 -17.10 -8.16 -7.53
N ASP A 189 -17.54 -8.45 -8.74
CA ASP A 189 -18.54 -9.49 -9.01
C ASP A 189 -18.01 -10.87 -8.61
N GLY A 190 -18.83 -11.65 -7.90
CA GLY A 190 -18.43 -12.96 -7.39
C GLY A 190 -17.65 -12.97 -6.08
N GLU A 191 -17.24 -11.82 -5.54
CA GLU A 191 -16.57 -11.75 -4.24
C GLU A 191 -17.57 -11.91 -3.09
N PRO A 192 -17.29 -12.82 -2.11
CA PRO A 192 -18.21 -13.11 -1.04
C PRO A 192 -18.31 -11.98 0.00
N ILE A 193 -17.25 -11.17 0.17
CA ILE A 193 -17.16 -10.12 1.16
C ILE A 193 -17.18 -8.75 0.48
N ASN A 194 -18.27 -8.01 0.65
CA ASN A 194 -18.44 -6.67 0.10
C ASN A 194 -18.34 -5.56 1.16
N GLY A 195 -18.27 -5.91 2.43
CA GLY A 195 -18.08 -4.99 3.55
C GLY A 195 -17.87 -5.76 4.84
N PHE A 196 -17.42 -5.08 5.88
CA PHE A 196 -17.19 -5.65 7.20
C PHE A 196 -17.42 -4.61 8.29
N THR A 197 -17.91 -5.06 9.45
CA THR A 197 -18.13 -4.21 10.63
C THR A 197 -17.08 -4.44 11.69
N HIS A 198 -16.47 -5.63 11.71
CA HIS A 198 -15.46 -6.05 12.67
C HIS A 198 -14.28 -6.72 11.99
N ILE A 199 -13.12 -6.60 12.62
CA ILE A 199 -11.88 -7.22 12.17
C ILE A 199 -11.08 -7.74 13.36
N SER A 200 -10.45 -8.90 13.20
CA SER A 200 -9.37 -9.36 14.06
C SER A 200 -8.12 -9.69 13.24
N VAL A 201 -6.95 -9.46 13.84
CA VAL A 201 -5.65 -9.74 13.21
C VAL A 201 -4.97 -10.86 13.98
N LYS A 202 -4.44 -11.84 13.25
CA LYS A 202 -3.75 -12.99 13.84
C LYS A 202 -2.28 -12.66 14.15
N GLU A 203 -1.75 -13.30 15.19
CA GLU A 203 -0.36 -13.11 15.60
C GLU A 203 0.64 -13.57 14.53
N GLU A 204 0.28 -14.57 13.73
CA GLU A 204 1.07 -15.13 12.64
C GLU A 204 1.46 -14.10 11.57
N ILE A 205 0.84 -12.94 11.53
CA ILE A 205 1.23 -11.84 10.63
C ILE A 205 2.63 -11.29 10.92
N ASN A 206 3.19 -11.61 12.07
CA ASN A 206 4.56 -11.24 12.46
C ASN A 206 5.65 -12.15 11.90
N THR A 207 5.29 -13.35 11.51
CA THR A 207 6.25 -14.33 10.95
C THR A 207 6.54 -14.03 9.50
#